data_078575e2376949b5f29ec570202f63c8
#
_entry.id   078575e2376949b5f29ec570202f63c8
#
_cell.length_a   1.000
_cell.length_b   1.000
_cell.length_c   1.000
_cell.angle_alpha   90.00
_cell.angle_beta   90.00
_cell.angle_gamma   90.00
#
_symmetry.space_group_name_H-M   'P 1'
#
loop_
_entity.id
_entity.type
_entity.pdbx_description
1 polymer ?
#
loop_
_entity_poly.entity_id
_entity_poly.type
_entity_poly.pdbx_seq_one_letter_code
_entity_poly.pdbx_strand_id
1 'polypeptide(L)'
;SELDLSFSKIERLIMDYIAASNDRVVVHQALKHLIVSGNALIFMSKDGLKHYPLNRYVVERDGNGNVIEIVTKEMVSRKVLGIAPPPSKEPNANGEYGADGDDAEVYTCVKLDESSGNWRWHQEVDDMILAGSQSTAPKNASPWLVLRFNTVDGEDYGRGRVEEFIGDLRSLDGLSQALVEGASVASKVVFLVSPSATTKPGTLAKAGNGA
;
A
#
# COMPACT_ATOMS: atom_id res chain seq x y z
N SER A 1 32.33 11.22 -29.69
CA SER A 1 31.69 12.17 -30.61
C SER A 1 30.92 13.24 -29.81
N GLU A 2 30.54 14.35 -30.41
CA GLU A 2 29.73 15.40 -29.78
C GLU A 2 28.37 14.85 -29.29
N LEU A 3 27.83 13.89 -30.02
CA LEU A 3 26.60 13.18 -29.64
C LEU A 3 26.76 12.39 -28.32
N ASP A 4 27.86 11.67 -28.14
CA ASP A 4 28.12 10.89 -26.93
C ASP A 4 28.25 11.81 -25.70
N LEU A 5 28.88 12.97 -25.89
CA LEU A 5 29.02 13.98 -24.83
C LEU A 5 27.65 14.57 -24.44
N SER A 6 26.79 14.78 -25.43
CA SER A 6 25.43 15.28 -25.20
C SER A 6 24.57 14.27 -24.49
N PHE A 7 24.64 12.98 -24.85
CA PHE A 7 23.92 11.91 -24.16
C PHE A 7 24.40 11.72 -22.70
N SER A 8 25.74 11.80 -22.48
CA SER A 8 26.28 11.73 -21.12
C SER A 8 25.82 12.88 -20.23
N LYS A 9 25.65 14.09 -20.79
CA LYS A 9 25.08 15.22 -20.04
C LYS A 9 23.61 15.00 -19.70
N ILE A 10 22.81 14.48 -20.65
CA ILE A 10 21.39 14.18 -20.42
C ILE A 10 21.25 13.08 -19.35
N GLU A 11 22.02 12.00 -19.47
CA GLU A 11 22.05 10.93 -18.49
C GLU A 11 22.34 11.46 -17.08
N ARG A 12 23.37 12.29 -16.94
CA ARG A 12 23.72 12.89 -15.66
C ARG A 12 22.61 13.75 -15.08
N LEU A 13 21.97 14.59 -15.91
CA LEU A 13 20.83 15.41 -15.46
C LEU A 13 19.64 14.57 -14.99
N ILE A 14 19.36 13.48 -15.70
CA ILE A 14 18.28 12.53 -15.30
C ILE A 14 18.65 11.85 -13.98
N MET A 15 19.89 11.40 -13.81
CA MET A 15 20.34 10.76 -12.58
C MET A 15 20.34 11.73 -11.40
N ASP A 16 20.76 12.99 -11.60
CA ASP A 16 20.70 14.03 -10.58
C ASP A 16 19.24 14.34 -10.18
N TYR A 17 18.32 14.40 -11.15
CA TYR A 17 16.89 14.57 -10.88
C TYR A 17 16.31 13.39 -10.06
N ILE A 18 16.59 12.16 -10.47
CA ILE A 18 16.15 10.96 -9.75
C ILE A 18 16.73 10.90 -8.33
N ALA A 19 17.98 11.36 -8.16
CA ALA A 19 18.61 11.40 -6.84
C ALA A 19 18.01 12.47 -5.92
N ALA A 20 17.56 13.59 -6.48
CA ALA A 20 16.92 14.68 -5.75
C ALA A 20 15.45 14.41 -5.45
N SER A 21 14.77 13.59 -6.27
CA SER A 21 13.36 13.26 -6.12
C SER A 21 13.15 12.10 -5.12
N ASN A 22 11.91 11.96 -4.63
CA ASN A 22 11.50 10.82 -3.81
C ASN A 22 11.10 9.58 -4.64
N ASP A 23 11.32 9.62 -5.95
CA ASP A 23 10.82 8.61 -6.90
C ASP A 23 11.40 7.22 -6.64
N ARG A 24 12.67 7.14 -6.21
CA ARG A 24 13.31 5.86 -5.82
C ARG A 24 12.57 5.16 -4.69
N VAL A 25 12.11 5.92 -3.69
CA VAL A 25 11.36 5.38 -2.55
C VAL A 25 9.99 4.89 -3.01
N VAL A 26 9.32 5.68 -3.85
CA VAL A 26 8.00 5.34 -4.41
C VAL A 26 8.08 4.07 -5.27
N VAL A 27 9.06 3.96 -6.16
CA VAL A 27 9.27 2.76 -6.98
C VAL A 27 9.59 1.54 -6.09
N HIS A 28 10.43 1.71 -5.06
CA HIS A 28 10.73 0.62 -4.13
C HIS A 28 9.49 0.11 -3.39
N GLN A 29 8.62 1.02 -2.95
CA GLN A 29 7.33 0.66 -2.33
C GLN A 29 6.42 -0.05 -3.34
N ALA A 30 6.30 0.46 -4.56
CA ALA A 30 5.52 -0.17 -5.61
C ALA A 30 6.01 -1.60 -5.93
N LEU A 31 7.32 -1.82 -6.00
CA LEU A 31 7.90 -3.15 -6.20
C LEU A 31 7.59 -4.11 -5.05
N LYS A 32 7.63 -3.66 -3.80
CA LYS A 32 7.21 -4.47 -2.64
C LYS A 32 5.75 -4.90 -2.76
N HIS A 33 4.86 -3.95 -3.07
CA HIS A 33 3.44 -4.26 -3.27
C HIS A 33 3.23 -5.19 -4.46
N LEU A 34 3.96 -5.00 -5.55
CA LEU A 34 3.88 -5.85 -6.73
C LEU A 34 4.26 -7.31 -6.41
N ILE A 35 5.32 -7.53 -5.62
CA ILE A 35 5.74 -8.88 -5.20
C ILE A 35 4.70 -9.48 -4.22
N VAL A 36 4.20 -8.73 -3.27
CA VAL A 36 3.31 -9.23 -2.21
C VAL A 36 1.89 -9.45 -2.73
N SER A 37 1.27 -8.39 -3.27
CA SER A 37 -0.14 -8.40 -3.70
C SER A 37 -0.33 -8.63 -5.20
N GLY A 38 0.74 -8.64 -5.97
CA GLY A 38 0.68 -8.77 -7.43
C GLY A 38 0.25 -7.53 -8.17
N ASN A 39 0.01 -6.40 -7.47
CA ASN A 39 -0.59 -5.22 -8.07
C ASN A 39 0.03 -3.94 -7.50
N ALA A 40 0.27 -2.96 -8.35
CA ALA A 40 0.69 -1.62 -7.96
C ALA A 40 0.17 -0.59 -8.96
N LEU A 41 -0.30 0.53 -8.44
CA LEU A 41 -0.67 1.69 -9.25
C LEU A 41 0.31 2.82 -8.97
N ILE A 42 0.90 3.38 -10.01
CA ILE A 42 1.79 4.55 -9.94
C ILE A 42 1.16 5.68 -10.78
N PHE A 43 1.07 6.83 -10.18
CA PHE A 43 0.71 8.07 -10.88
C PHE A 43 1.94 8.95 -11.05
N MET A 44 2.20 9.36 -12.28
CA MET A 44 3.28 10.29 -12.64
C MET A 44 2.74 11.71 -12.64
N SER A 45 2.99 12.46 -11.57
CA SER A 45 2.65 13.87 -11.48
C SER A 45 3.83 14.76 -11.89
N LYS A 46 3.58 16.06 -12.00
CA LYS A 46 4.64 17.05 -12.22
C LYS A 46 5.60 17.14 -11.02
N ASP A 47 5.13 16.80 -9.83
CA ASP A 47 5.87 16.90 -8.57
C ASP A 47 6.59 15.59 -8.22
N GLY A 48 6.50 14.56 -9.09
CA GLY A 48 7.12 13.25 -8.90
C GLY A 48 6.13 12.10 -8.96
N LEU A 49 6.61 10.91 -8.60
CA LEU A 49 5.82 9.69 -8.61
C LEU A 49 5.00 9.55 -7.34
N LYS A 50 3.79 9.00 -7.46
CA LYS A 50 2.90 8.65 -6.34
C LYS A 50 2.44 7.22 -6.48
N HIS A 51 2.61 6.42 -5.44
CA HIS A 51 2.17 5.03 -5.38
C HIS A 51 0.84 4.91 -4.64
N TYR A 52 -0.09 4.15 -5.21
CA TYR A 52 -1.35 3.76 -4.57
C TYR A 52 -1.31 2.25 -4.26
N PRO A 53 -1.46 1.86 -2.99
CA PRO A 53 -1.58 0.46 -2.61
C PRO A 53 -2.93 -0.10 -3.06
N LEU A 54 -3.03 -1.43 -3.22
CA LEU A 54 -4.19 -2.12 -3.78
C LEU A 54 -5.52 -1.82 -3.05
N ASN A 55 -5.47 -1.52 -1.76
CA ASN A 55 -6.66 -1.16 -0.98
C ASN A 55 -7.16 0.29 -1.22
N ARG A 56 -6.48 1.05 -2.08
CA ARG A 56 -6.83 2.45 -2.38
C ARG A 56 -7.17 2.70 -3.84
N TYR A 57 -7.27 1.67 -4.65
CA TYR A 57 -7.73 1.81 -6.01
C TYR A 57 -8.47 0.57 -6.50
N VAL A 58 -9.30 0.79 -7.49
CA VAL A 58 -9.92 -0.26 -8.29
C VAL A 58 -9.62 0.00 -9.76
N VAL A 59 -9.56 -1.07 -10.54
CA VAL A 59 -9.29 -1.01 -11.96
C VAL A 59 -10.22 -1.95 -12.71
N GLU A 60 -10.68 -1.50 -13.86
CA GLU A 60 -11.43 -2.29 -14.84
C GLU A 60 -10.60 -2.44 -16.11
N ARG A 61 -10.64 -3.62 -16.71
CA ARG A 61 -9.91 -3.95 -17.94
C ARG A 61 -10.85 -4.54 -19.00
N ASP A 62 -10.43 -4.38 -20.23
CA ASP A 62 -11.08 -5.07 -21.36
C ASP A 62 -10.67 -6.55 -21.41
N GLY A 63 -11.32 -7.33 -22.29
CA GLY A 63 -11.01 -8.75 -22.51
C GLY A 63 -9.57 -9.02 -22.99
N ASN A 64 -8.83 -8.01 -23.43
CA ASN A 64 -7.42 -8.10 -23.82
C ASN A 64 -6.47 -7.68 -22.66
N GLY A 65 -7.02 -7.32 -21.51
CA GLY A 65 -6.26 -6.88 -20.35
C GLY A 65 -5.81 -5.41 -20.39
N ASN A 66 -6.29 -4.59 -21.34
CA ASN A 66 -6.05 -3.16 -21.35
C ASN A 66 -6.92 -2.47 -20.31
N VAL A 67 -6.36 -1.48 -19.62
CA VAL A 67 -7.10 -0.70 -18.63
C VAL A 67 -8.12 0.20 -19.33
N ILE A 68 -9.36 0.18 -18.83
CA ILE A 68 -10.47 1.02 -19.31
C ILE A 68 -10.77 2.12 -18.28
N GLU A 69 -10.83 1.74 -17.01
CA GLU A 69 -11.21 2.66 -15.94
C GLU A 69 -10.37 2.40 -14.68
N ILE A 70 -10.05 3.48 -13.96
CA ILE A 70 -9.34 3.44 -12.68
C ILE A 70 -10.06 4.40 -11.74
N VAL A 71 -10.32 3.95 -10.51
CA VAL A 71 -10.80 4.83 -9.45
C VAL A 71 -9.85 4.70 -8.26
N THR A 72 -9.33 5.84 -7.80
CA THR A 72 -8.49 5.87 -6.59
C THR A 72 -9.23 6.56 -5.45
N LYS A 73 -8.92 6.15 -4.21
CA LYS A 73 -9.47 6.74 -2.99
C LYS A 73 -8.33 7.28 -2.12
N GLU A 74 -8.46 8.52 -1.68
CA GLU A 74 -7.53 9.20 -0.78
C GLU A 74 -8.26 9.90 0.35
N MET A 75 -7.60 10.00 1.49
CA MET A 75 -8.05 10.85 2.60
C MET A 75 -7.25 12.14 2.55
N VAL A 76 -7.92 13.28 2.40
CA VAL A 76 -7.29 14.60 2.30
C VAL A 76 -8.03 15.55 3.21
N SER A 77 -7.29 16.39 3.94
CA SER A 77 -7.92 17.40 4.79
C SER A 77 -8.77 18.39 3.96
N ARG A 78 -9.99 18.61 4.40
CA ARG A 78 -10.93 19.57 3.79
C ARG A 78 -10.35 20.98 3.70
N LYS A 79 -9.54 21.34 4.68
CA LYS A 79 -8.83 22.61 4.72
C LYS A 79 -7.88 22.78 3.54
N VAL A 80 -7.17 21.70 3.16
CA VAL A 80 -6.27 21.70 1.99
C VAL A 80 -7.06 21.79 0.70
N LEU A 81 -8.24 21.17 0.66
CA LEU A 81 -9.14 21.22 -0.51
C LEU A 81 -9.92 22.52 -0.62
N GLY A 82 -9.91 23.37 0.42
CA GLY A 82 -10.71 24.59 0.45
C GLY A 82 -12.22 24.34 0.56
N ILE A 83 -12.63 23.18 1.08
CA ILE A 83 -14.03 22.75 1.18
C ILE A 83 -14.54 22.96 2.61
N ALA A 84 -15.78 23.43 2.73
CA ALA A 84 -16.44 23.58 4.02
C ALA A 84 -16.56 22.24 4.78
N PRO A 85 -16.54 22.25 6.12
CA PRO A 85 -16.79 21.05 6.91
C PRO A 85 -18.19 20.48 6.61
N PRO A 86 -18.39 19.15 6.75
CA PRO A 86 -19.68 18.54 6.46
C PRO A 86 -20.79 19.10 7.38
N PRO A 87 -22.01 19.33 6.85
CA PRO A 87 -23.08 19.95 7.59
C PRO A 87 -23.63 19.10 8.76
N SER A 88 -23.19 17.88 8.92
CA SER A 88 -23.77 16.89 9.84
C SER A 88 -22.97 16.59 11.11
N LYS A 89 -21.85 17.25 11.36
CA LYS A 89 -21.13 17.10 12.63
C LYS A 89 -21.35 18.34 13.48
N GLU A 90 -22.16 18.18 14.53
CA GLU A 90 -22.23 19.18 15.59
C GLU A 90 -20.85 19.33 16.23
N PRO A 91 -20.38 20.56 16.48
CA PRO A 91 -19.15 20.77 17.22
C PRO A 91 -19.28 20.12 18.60
N ASN A 92 -18.17 19.60 19.13
CA ASN A 92 -18.12 19.13 20.51
C ASN A 92 -18.46 20.29 21.48
N ALA A 93 -18.70 19.99 22.77
CA ALA A 93 -19.11 20.96 23.78
C ALA A 93 -18.19 22.22 23.90
N ASN A 94 -17.00 22.19 23.28
CA ASN A 94 -16.04 23.30 23.24
C ASN A 94 -16.08 24.10 21.94
N GLY A 95 -16.99 23.79 21.02
CA GLY A 95 -17.09 24.46 19.72
C GLY A 95 -16.01 24.03 18.70
N GLU A 96 -15.24 22.97 19.00
CA GLU A 96 -14.22 22.41 18.10
C GLU A 96 -14.80 21.20 17.35
N TYR A 97 -14.56 21.17 16.06
CA TYR A 97 -14.81 19.97 15.25
C TYR A 97 -13.73 18.93 15.58
N GLY A 98 -14.12 17.73 15.94
CA GLY A 98 -13.18 16.66 16.23
C GLY A 98 -12.25 16.39 15.03
N ALA A 99 -11.01 15.95 15.30
CA ALA A 99 -9.97 15.68 14.28
C ALA A 99 -10.45 14.74 13.16
N ASP A 100 -11.38 13.84 13.44
CA ASP A 100 -12.02 12.92 12.47
C ASP A 100 -12.97 13.61 11.46
N GLY A 101 -13.30 14.89 11.67
CA GLY A 101 -14.23 15.63 10.81
C GLY A 101 -13.56 16.53 9.77
N ASP A 102 -12.22 16.64 9.81
CA ASP A 102 -11.48 17.55 8.94
C ASP A 102 -11.01 16.87 7.63
N ASP A 103 -11.05 15.54 7.55
CA ASP A 103 -10.64 14.78 6.36
C ASP A 103 -11.84 14.44 5.47
N ALA A 104 -11.64 14.57 4.16
CA ALA A 104 -12.59 14.16 3.13
C ALA A 104 -12.04 12.98 2.32
N GLU A 105 -12.95 12.10 1.91
CA GLU A 105 -12.65 11.07 0.93
C GLU A 105 -12.63 11.69 -0.46
N VAL A 106 -11.47 11.68 -1.10
CA VAL A 106 -11.28 12.15 -2.48
C VAL A 106 -11.22 10.95 -3.39
N TYR A 107 -12.15 10.88 -4.32
CA TYR A 107 -12.14 9.87 -5.38
C TYR A 107 -11.59 10.49 -6.66
N THR A 108 -10.58 9.87 -7.27
CA THR A 108 -10.10 10.25 -8.60
C THR A 108 -10.60 9.22 -9.61
N CYS A 109 -11.54 9.62 -10.45
CA CYS A 109 -12.12 8.80 -11.49
C CYS A 109 -11.37 9.03 -12.80
N VAL A 110 -10.72 8.01 -13.32
CA VAL A 110 -9.91 8.02 -14.56
C VAL A 110 -10.55 7.09 -15.55
N LYS A 111 -10.95 7.58 -16.72
CA LYS A 111 -11.64 6.80 -17.75
C LYS A 111 -11.06 7.04 -19.13
N LEU A 112 -10.94 5.96 -19.90
CA LEU A 112 -10.61 6.04 -21.31
C LEU A 112 -11.87 6.40 -22.09
N ASP A 113 -11.89 7.58 -22.70
CA ASP A 113 -12.98 8.01 -23.57
C ASP A 113 -12.84 7.34 -24.93
N GLU A 114 -13.72 6.40 -25.22
CA GLU A 114 -13.72 5.66 -26.48
C GLU A 114 -13.90 6.56 -27.72
N SER A 115 -14.61 7.67 -27.56
CA SER A 115 -14.91 8.57 -28.67
C SER A 115 -13.70 9.39 -29.12
N SER A 116 -12.90 9.88 -28.17
CA SER A 116 -11.70 10.69 -28.43
C SER A 116 -10.41 9.86 -28.39
N GLY A 117 -10.44 8.66 -27.81
CA GLY A 117 -9.27 7.85 -27.56
C GLY A 117 -8.32 8.43 -26.49
N ASN A 118 -8.78 9.37 -25.70
CA ASN A 118 -7.97 10.02 -24.67
C ASN A 118 -8.39 9.59 -23.27
N TRP A 119 -7.42 9.58 -22.37
CA TRP A 119 -7.69 9.48 -20.95
C TRP A 119 -8.27 10.77 -20.44
N ARG A 120 -9.32 10.68 -19.61
CA ARG A 120 -9.90 11.81 -18.87
C ARG A 120 -9.99 11.43 -17.41
N TRP A 121 -9.71 12.37 -16.52
CA TRP A 121 -9.91 12.17 -15.10
C TRP A 121 -10.36 13.46 -14.40
N HIS A 122 -11.01 13.26 -13.30
CA HIS A 122 -11.47 14.31 -12.40
C HIS A 122 -11.47 13.80 -10.96
N GLN A 123 -11.55 14.68 -10.01
CA GLN A 123 -11.67 14.35 -8.59
C GLN A 123 -13.07 14.67 -8.09
N GLU A 124 -13.59 13.83 -7.22
CA GLU A 124 -14.88 13.96 -6.58
C GLU A 124 -14.73 13.92 -5.06
N VAL A 125 -15.52 14.75 -4.38
CA VAL A 125 -15.66 14.79 -2.93
C VAL A 125 -17.11 15.00 -2.60
N ASP A 126 -17.69 14.21 -1.71
CA ASP A 126 -19.09 14.29 -1.31
C ASP A 126 -20.05 14.30 -2.54
N ASP A 127 -19.80 13.45 -3.53
CA ASP A 127 -20.54 13.33 -4.80
C ASP A 127 -20.49 14.58 -5.69
N MET A 128 -19.55 15.48 -5.45
CA MET A 128 -19.35 16.68 -6.27
C MET A 128 -17.98 16.71 -6.92
N ILE A 129 -17.95 17.07 -8.19
CA ILE A 129 -16.68 17.22 -8.93
C ILE A 129 -15.95 18.45 -8.41
N LEU A 130 -14.70 18.30 -8.02
CA LEU A 130 -13.84 19.40 -7.61
C LEU A 130 -13.52 20.30 -8.80
N ALA A 131 -13.77 21.58 -8.66
CA ALA A 131 -13.47 22.58 -9.69
C ALA A 131 -11.96 22.59 -9.99
N GLY A 132 -11.60 22.55 -11.28
CA GLY A 132 -10.19 22.57 -11.72
C GLY A 132 -9.44 21.23 -11.60
N SER A 133 -10.09 20.14 -11.14
CA SER A 133 -9.47 18.81 -11.05
C SER A 133 -9.47 18.03 -12.37
N GLN A 134 -10.21 18.51 -13.37
CA GLN A 134 -10.34 17.84 -14.66
C GLN A 134 -9.04 17.93 -15.47
N SER A 135 -8.61 16.80 -16.00
CA SER A 135 -7.40 16.69 -16.82
C SER A 135 -7.56 15.62 -17.89
N THR A 136 -6.72 15.70 -18.91
CA THR A 136 -6.72 14.75 -20.01
C THR A 136 -5.30 14.36 -20.42
N ALA A 137 -5.14 13.17 -20.98
CA ALA A 137 -3.89 12.72 -21.59
C ALA A 137 -4.16 11.84 -22.81
N PRO A 138 -3.25 11.82 -23.80
CA PRO A 138 -3.35 10.91 -24.92
C PRO A 138 -3.33 9.44 -24.47
N LYS A 139 -3.98 8.56 -25.24
CA LYS A 139 -4.06 7.12 -24.93
C LYS A 139 -2.69 6.48 -24.68
N ASN A 140 -1.70 6.86 -25.49
CA ASN A 140 -0.34 6.32 -25.46
C ASN A 140 0.59 7.01 -24.44
N ALA A 141 0.12 8.04 -23.74
CA ALA A 141 0.90 8.79 -22.75
C ALA A 141 0.09 9.00 -21.45
N SER A 142 -0.56 7.95 -20.97
CA SER A 142 -1.24 7.95 -19.68
C SER A 142 -0.24 8.17 -18.54
N PRO A 143 -0.49 9.09 -17.62
CA PRO A 143 0.33 9.23 -16.43
C PRO A 143 0.02 8.14 -15.36
N TRP A 144 -0.97 7.30 -15.61
CA TRP A 144 -1.42 6.23 -14.72
C TRP A 144 -0.86 4.89 -15.15
N LEU A 145 0.05 4.33 -14.35
CA LEU A 145 0.69 3.03 -14.61
C LEU A 145 0.08 1.98 -13.69
N VAL A 146 -0.76 1.11 -14.26
CA VAL A 146 -1.39 -0.01 -13.55
C VAL A 146 -0.58 -1.28 -13.81
N LEU A 147 0.25 -1.64 -12.86
CA LEU A 147 1.19 -2.76 -12.94
C LEU A 147 0.59 -4.03 -12.36
N ARG A 148 0.83 -5.17 -13.03
CA ARG A 148 0.51 -6.51 -12.54
C ARG A 148 1.77 -7.37 -12.54
N PHE A 149 1.96 -8.22 -11.53
CA PHE A 149 3.10 -9.14 -11.44
C PHE A 149 2.87 -10.41 -12.28
N ASN A 150 1.97 -11.27 -11.83
CA ASN A 150 1.52 -12.42 -12.61
C ASN A 150 0.11 -12.14 -13.13
N THR A 151 -0.05 -12.22 -14.43
CA THR A 151 -1.36 -11.97 -15.08
C THR A 151 -2.08 -13.30 -15.29
N VAL A 152 -3.36 -13.31 -14.99
CA VAL A 152 -4.29 -14.40 -15.33
C VAL A 152 -5.27 -13.86 -16.35
N ASP A 153 -5.55 -14.66 -17.37
CA ASP A 153 -6.46 -14.27 -18.42
C ASP A 153 -7.88 -14.07 -17.87
N GLY A 154 -8.51 -12.97 -18.27
CA GLY A 154 -9.85 -12.60 -17.80
C GLY A 154 -9.90 -11.99 -16.40
N GLU A 155 -8.78 -11.80 -15.71
CA GLU A 155 -8.74 -11.12 -14.40
C GLU A 155 -8.23 -9.68 -14.52
N ASP A 156 -8.86 -8.73 -13.80
CA ASP A 156 -8.44 -7.33 -13.77
C ASP A 156 -7.16 -7.12 -12.96
N TYR A 157 -6.95 -7.98 -11.96
CA TYR A 157 -5.82 -7.92 -11.04
C TYR A 157 -4.80 -9.02 -11.30
N GLY A 158 -3.55 -8.73 -10.98
CA GLY A 158 -2.47 -9.71 -11.01
C GLY A 158 -2.36 -10.45 -9.67
N ARG A 159 -1.64 -11.59 -9.68
CA ARG A 159 -1.37 -12.39 -8.49
C ARG A 159 0.04 -12.16 -8.00
N GLY A 160 0.20 -12.04 -6.69
CA GLY A 160 1.49 -11.85 -6.04
C GLY A 160 2.13 -13.17 -5.62
N ARG A 161 3.42 -13.12 -5.30
CA ARG A 161 4.16 -14.29 -4.78
C ARG A 161 3.61 -14.81 -3.45
N VAL A 162 3.13 -13.92 -2.59
CA VAL A 162 2.56 -14.34 -1.31
C VAL A 162 1.30 -15.18 -1.52
N GLU A 163 0.46 -14.84 -2.49
CA GLU A 163 -0.73 -15.62 -2.84
C GLU A 163 -0.37 -17.02 -3.34
N GLU A 164 0.65 -17.12 -4.21
CA GLU A 164 1.12 -18.40 -4.76
C GLU A 164 1.66 -19.34 -3.67
N PHE A 165 2.36 -18.81 -2.68
CA PHE A 165 3.04 -19.58 -1.64
C PHE A 165 2.39 -19.47 -0.27
N ILE A 166 1.13 -19.04 -0.17
CA ILE A 166 0.45 -18.81 1.11
C ILE A 166 0.38 -20.08 1.98
N GLY A 167 0.24 -21.26 1.36
CA GLY A 167 0.24 -22.56 2.06
C GLY A 167 1.58 -22.84 2.74
N ASP A 168 2.67 -22.64 2.02
CA ASP A 168 4.03 -22.87 2.54
C ASP A 168 4.39 -21.84 3.62
N LEU A 169 4.00 -20.58 3.43
CA LEU A 169 4.22 -19.53 4.42
C LEU A 169 3.47 -19.80 5.72
N ARG A 170 2.22 -20.29 5.66
CA ARG A 170 1.44 -20.68 6.85
C ARG A 170 2.07 -21.87 7.56
N SER A 171 2.59 -22.84 6.81
CA SER A 171 3.29 -23.99 7.37
C SER A 171 4.58 -23.58 8.08
N LEU A 172 5.34 -22.66 7.46
CA LEU A 172 6.56 -22.10 8.05
C LEU A 172 6.26 -21.31 9.34
N ASP A 173 5.21 -20.51 9.35
CA ASP A 173 4.75 -19.75 10.53
C ASP A 173 4.39 -20.71 11.67
N GLY A 174 3.58 -21.74 11.39
CA GLY A 174 3.20 -22.76 12.39
C GLY A 174 4.41 -23.54 12.94
N LEU A 175 5.36 -23.90 12.09
CA LEU A 175 6.61 -24.56 12.54
C LEU A 175 7.47 -23.62 13.40
N SER A 176 7.57 -22.36 13.01
CA SER A 176 8.32 -21.36 13.78
C SER A 176 7.70 -21.13 15.16
N GLN A 177 6.39 -21.05 15.23
CA GLN A 177 5.66 -20.96 16.49
C GLN A 177 5.89 -22.20 17.37
N ALA A 178 5.76 -23.39 16.80
CA ALA A 178 5.98 -24.66 17.53
C ALA A 178 7.41 -24.76 18.07
N LEU A 179 8.42 -24.31 17.33
CA LEU A 179 9.80 -24.26 17.81
C LEU A 179 9.99 -23.32 18.99
N VAL A 180 9.41 -22.13 18.94
CA VAL A 180 9.47 -21.15 20.04
C VAL A 180 8.76 -21.68 21.28
N GLU A 181 7.56 -22.25 21.12
CA GLU A 181 6.80 -22.86 22.21
C GLU A 181 7.56 -24.05 22.80
N GLY A 182 8.09 -24.95 21.96
CA GLY A 182 8.90 -26.08 22.38
C GLY A 182 10.14 -25.66 23.14
N ALA A 183 10.87 -24.65 22.68
CA ALA A 183 12.00 -24.09 23.40
C ALA A 183 11.60 -23.48 24.75
N SER A 184 10.48 -22.80 24.81
CA SER A 184 9.92 -22.24 26.06
C SER A 184 9.56 -23.35 27.05
N VAL A 185 8.95 -24.44 26.59
CA VAL A 185 8.62 -25.60 27.46
C VAL A 185 9.91 -26.32 27.91
N ALA A 186 10.86 -26.51 27.00
CA ALA A 186 12.14 -27.15 27.32
C ALA A 186 12.97 -26.36 28.33
N SER A 187 12.81 -25.05 28.37
CA SER A 187 13.47 -24.19 29.35
C SER A 187 12.84 -24.21 30.74
N LYS A 188 11.63 -24.80 30.89
CA LYS A 188 10.95 -24.96 32.18
C LYS A 188 11.41 -26.22 32.86
N VAL A 189 12.08 -26.06 34.00
CA VAL A 189 12.45 -27.19 34.85
C VAL A 189 11.23 -27.63 35.66
N VAL A 190 10.77 -28.86 35.46
CA VAL A 190 9.66 -29.46 36.24
C VAL A 190 10.27 -30.47 37.23
N PHE A 191 10.17 -30.20 38.50
CA PHE A 191 10.57 -31.14 39.56
C PHE A 191 9.43 -32.07 39.94
N LEU A 192 9.65 -33.37 39.80
CA LEU A 192 8.75 -34.39 40.32
C LEU A 192 9.21 -34.76 41.74
N VAL A 193 8.40 -34.42 42.74
CA VAL A 193 8.72 -34.68 44.14
C VAL A 193 7.90 -35.88 44.63
N SER A 194 8.59 -36.91 45.14
CA SER A 194 7.92 -38.06 45.79
C SER A 194 7.25 -37.62 47.09
N PRO A 195 6.03 -38.12 47.41
CA PRO A 195 5.33 -37.76 48.66
C PRO A 195 6.11 -38.13 49.94
N SER A 196 7.15 -38.96 49.83
CA SER A 196 8.04 -39.35 50.96
C SER A 196 9.25 -38.44 51.12
N ALA A 197 9.44 -37.45 50.24
CA ALA A 197 10.61 -36.52 50.32
C ALA A 197 10.38 -35.47 51.38
N THR A 198 11.43 -35.12 52.13
CA THR A 198 11.41 -34.04 53.15
C THR A 198 11.36 -32.64 52.55
N THR A 199 11.55 -32.51 51.25
CA THR A 199 11.58 -31.25 50.51
C THR A 199 10.19 -30.68 50.31
N LYS A 200 9.93 -29.50 50.81
CA LYS A 200 8.60 -28.85 50.66
C LYS A 200 8.49 -28.23 49.24
N PRO A 201 7.31 -28.37 48.56
CA PRO A 201 7.09 -27.81 47.25
C PRO A 201 7.37 -26.30 47.13
N GLY A 202 7.11 -25.54 48.22
CA GLY A 202 7.37 -24.10 48.26
C GLY A 202 8.85 -23.71 48.29
N THR A 203 9.75 -24.64 48.67
CA THR A 203 11.21 -24.40 48.65
C THR A 203 11.75 -24.56 47.23
N LEU A 204 11.19 -25.54 46.49
CA LEU A 204 11.53 -25.77 45.07
C LEU A 204 10.98 -24.69 44.15
N ALA A 205 9.80 -24.15 44.42
CA ALA A 205 9.24 -23.03 43.67
C ALA A 205 10.02 -21.73 43.77
N LYS A 206 10.84 -21.59 44.81
CA LYS A 206 11.72 -20.42 45.07
C LYS A 206 13.14 -20.64 44.58
N ALA A 207 13.49 -21.84 44.17
CA ALA A 207 14.81 -22.13 43.60
C ALA A 207 14.85 -21.56 42.16
N GLY A 208 15.83 -20.67 41.89
CA GLY A 208 16.03 -20.16 40.52
C GLY A 208 16.52 -21.27 39.60
N ASN A 209 16.34 -21.05 38.30
CA ASN A 209 16.87 -21.96 37.27
C ASN A 209 18.39 -22.14 37.48
N GLY A 210 18.82 -23.33 37.83
CA GLY A 210 20.23 -23.67 38.03
C GLY A 210 20.68 -23.85 39.47
N ALA A 211 19.75 -23.92 40.47
CA ALA A 211 20.02 -24.29 41.83
C ALA A 211 20.00 -25.83 42.04
#